data_127555a9309f5c85d58ed15121503a0e
#
_entry.id   127555a9309f5c85d58ed15121503a0e
#
_cell.length_a   1.000
_cell.length_b   1.000
_cell.length_c   1.000
_cell.angle_alpha   90.00
_cell.angle_beta   90.00
_cell.angle_gamma   90.00
#
_symmetry.space_group_name_H-M   'P 1'
#
loop_
_entity.id
_entity.type
_entity.pdbx_description
1 polymer ?
#
loop_
_entity_poly.entity_id
_entity_poly.type
_entity_poly.pdbx_seq_one_letter_code
_entity_poly.pdbx_strand_id
1 'polypeptide(L)'
;MILALALIHHLCISRNVPLSFIAKLFANITTRYAIVEFVPKSDAKVLEMLQNRKDIFDDYREEEFIGMFQVYFKLLHTHECASSGRKIFLWKKRG
;
A
#
# COMPACT_ATOMS: atom_id res chain seq x y z
N MET A 1 5.87 -4.05 -15.37
CA MET A 1 5.75 -3.08 -14.26
C MET A 1 4.31 -2.99 -13.78
N ILE A 2 4.11 -2.86 -12.49
CA ILE A 2 2.78 -2.61 -11.91
C ILE A 2 2.67 -1.15 -11.52
N LEU A 3 1.51 -0.56 -11.79
CA LEU A 3 1.15 0.77 -11.32
C LEU A 3 -0.13 0.66 -10.49
N ALA A 4 0.00 0.83 -9.17
CA ALA A 4 -1.13 0.67 -8.24
C ALA A 4 -1.36 1.99 -7.47
N LEU A 5 -2.12 2.88 -8.07
CA LEU A 5 -2.51 4.15 -7.46
C LEU A 5 -3.91 4.01 -6.86
N ALA A 6 -4.09 4.51 -5.65
CA ALA A 6 -5.38 4.48 -4.94
C ALA A 6 -6.00 3.07 -4.85
N LEU A 7 -5.17 2.02 -4.74
CA LEU A 7 -5.63 0.63 -4.74
C LEU A 7 -5.46 -0.06 -3.38
N ILE A 8 -4.33 0.16 -2.71
CA ILE A 8 -3.97 -0.60 -1.50
C ILE A 8 -5.04 -0.47 -0.41
N HIS A 9 -5.53 0.75 -0.16
CA HIS A 9 -6.54 0.96 0.88
C HIS A 9 -7.88 0.28 0.54
N HIS A 10 -8.23 0.19 -0.74
CA HIS A 10 -9.43 -0.55 -1.14
C HIS A 10 -9.30 -2.04 -0.86
N LEU A 11 -8.13 -2.62 -1.18
CA LEU A 11 -7.90 -4.04 -0.92
C LEU A 11 -7.88 -4.35 0.57
N CYS A 12 -7.16 -3.55 1.36
CA CYS A 12 -7.03 -3.79 2.79
C CYS A 12 -8.33 -3.55 3.55
N ILE A 13 -8.98 -2.42 3.30
CA ILE A 13 -10.12 -1.98 4.12
C ILE A 13 -11.44 -2.49 3.56
N SER A 14 -11.68 -2.33 2.26
CA SER A 14 -12.94 -2.78 1.66
C SER A 14 -13.03 -4.30 1.52
N ARG A 15 -11.91 -4.95 1.23
CA ARG A 15 -11.85 -6.39 0.94
C ARG A 15 -11.17 -7.20 2.04
N ASN A 16 -10.67 -6.54 3.07
CA ASN A 16 -9.99 -7.18 4.21
C ASN A 16 -8.81 -8.06 3.78
N VAL A 17 -8.05 -7.61 2.79
CA VAL A 17 -6.86 -8.31 2.32
C VAL A 17 -5.64 -7.83 3.10
N PRO A 18 -4.88 -8.70 3.77
CA PRO A 18 -3.69 -8.29 4.52
C PRO A 18 -2.60 -7.68 3.64
N LEU A 19 -1.85 -6.73 4.17
CA LEU A 19 -0.72 -6.13 3.46
C LEU A 19 0.31 -7.16 3.02
N SER A 20 0.55 -8.18 3.86
CA SER A 20 1.48 -9.27 3.53
C SER A 20 1.05 -10.03 2.27
N PHE A 21 -0.23 -10.27 2.12
CA PHE A 21 -0.78 -10.94 0.94
C PHE A 21 -0.65 -10.06 -0.30
N ILE A 22 -0.91 -8.77 -0.16
CA ILE A 22 -0.80 -7.81 -1.26
C ILE A 22 0.64 -7.73 -1.75
N ALA A 23 1.61 -7.66 -0.83
CA ALA A 23 3.02 -7.62 -1.18
C ALA A 23 3.43 -8.88 -1.94
N LYS A 24 2.99 -10.04 -1.47
CA LYS A 24 3.27 -11.33 -2.13
C LYS A 24 2.63 -11.39 -3.52
N LEU A 25 1.38 -10.95 -3.63
CA LEU A 25 0.67 -10.94 -4.91
C LEU A 25 1.40 -10.06 -5.93
N PHE A 26 1.78 -8.85 -5.52
CA PHE A 26 2.48 -7.92 -6.40
C PHE A 26 3.84 -8.49 -6.81
N ALA A 27 4.54 -9.18 -5.90
CA ALA A 27 5.81 -9.82 -6.21
C ALA A 27 5.64 -10.94 -7.25
N ASN A 28 4.53 -11.67 -7.18
CA ASN A 28 4.26 -12.76 -8.11
C ASN A 28 3.93 -12.28 -9.52
N ILE A 29 3.27 -11.13 -9.66
CA ILE A 29 2.82 -10.63 -10.97
C ILE A 29 3.74 -9.55 -11.54
N THR A 30 4.66 -8.99 -10.75
CA THR A 30 5.60 -7.97 -11.19
C THR A 30 6.88 -8.62 -11.68
N THR A 31 7.36 -8.21 -12.86
CA THR A 31 8.62 -8.73 -13.38
C THR A 31 9.83 -7.97 -12.87
N ARG A 32 9.73 -6.66 -12.67
CA ARG A 32 10.87 -5.82 -12.30
C ARG A 32 10.52 -4.70 -11.33
N TYR A 33 9.61 -3.81 -11.69
CA TYR A 33 9.29 -2.62 -10.92
C TYR A 33 7.83 -2.55 -10.55
N ALA A 34 7.54 -1.93 -9.40
CA ALA A 34 6.19 -1.60 -8.99
C ALA A 34 6.15 -0.16 -8.48
N ILE A 35 5.15 0.61 -8.92
CA ILE A 35 4.87 1.94 -8.39
C ILE A 35 3.56 1.81 -7.60
N VAL A 36 3.63 2.04 -6.30
CA VAL A 36 2.50 1.80 -5.41
C VAL A 36 2.24 3.03 -4.56
N GLU A 37 0.99 3.48 -4.56
CA GLU A 37 0.55 4.58 -3.69
C GLU A 37 0.07 4.01 -2.36
N PHE A 38 0.56 4.58 -1.25
CA PHE A 38 0.04 4.30 0.08
C PHE A 38 -0.83 5.47 0.52
N VAL A 39 -2.09 5.18 0.86
CA VAL A 39 -3.07 6.17 1.34
C VAL A 39 -3.26 5.94 2.83
N PRO A 40 -2.85 6.90 3.70
CA PRO A 40 -2.93 6.71 5.15
C PRO A 40 -4.36 6.69 5.67
N LYS A 41 -4.57 6.14 6.88
CA LYS A 41 -5.89 6.11 7.52
C LYS A 41 -6.50 7.50 7.74
N SER A 42 -5.67 8.52 7.88
CA SER A 42 -6.12 9.90 8.04
C SER A 42 -6.68 10.52 6.76
N ASP A 43 -6.49 9.85 5.61
CA ASP A 43 -7.02 10.32 4.34
C ASP A 43 -8.55 10.32 4.35
N ALA A 44 -9.15 11.34 3.75
CA ALA A 44 -10.62 11.50 3.76
C ALA A 44 -11.35 10.31 3.17
N LYS A 45 -10.79 9.70 2.10
CA LYS A 45 -11.41 8.52 1.48
C LYS A 45 -11.35 7.30 2.40
N VAL A 46 -10.24 7.12 3.11
CA VAL A 46 -10.11 6.01 4.05
C VAL A 46 -11.04 6.21 5.25
N LEU A 47 -11.13 7.42 5.77
CA LEU A 47 -12.06 7.73 6.86
C LEU A 47 -13.50 7.46 6.46
N GLU A 48 -13.86 7.81 5.22
CA GLU A 48 -15.19 7.53 4.69
C GLU A 48 -15.45 6.01 4.63
N MET A 49 -14.46 5.23 4.19
CA MET A 49 -14.57 3.78 4.12
C MET A 49 -14.75 3.14 5.49
N LEU A 50 -14.16 3.72 6.54
CA LEU A 50 -14.24 3.21 7.92
C LEU A 50 -15.51 3.65 8.65
N GLN A 51 -16.25 4.59 8.11
CA GLN A 51 -17.37 5.26 8.78
C GLN A 51 -18.46 4.30 9.27
N ASN A 52 -18.76 3.27 8.48
CA ASN A 52 -19.84 2.32 8.72
C ASN A 52 -19.36 0.93 9.08
N ARG A 53 -18.12 0.81 9.55
CA ARG A 53 -17.57 -0.47 9.95
C ARG A 53 -16.58 -0.30 11.08
N LYS A 54 -16.44 -1.37 11.88
CA LYS A 54 -15.48 -1.39 12.98
C LYS A 54 -14.07 -1.36 12.39
N ASP A 55 -13.21 -0.50 12.93
CA ASP A 55 -11.81 -0.45 12.52
C ASP A 55 -11.05 -1.59 13.18
N ILE A 56 -10.80 -2.65 12.41
CA ILE A 56 -10.01 -3.81 12.83
C ILE A 56 -8.67 -3.83 12.08
N PHE A 57 -8.30 -2.73 11.43
CA PHE A 57 -7.15 -2.65 10.53
C PHE A 57 -5.96 -1.98 11.19
N ASP A 58 -5.57 -2.45 12.38
CA ASP A 58 -4.44 -1.89 13.13
C ASP A 58 -3.12 -2.00 12.36
N ASP A 59 -2.99 -3.01 11.51
CA ASP A 59 -1.78 -3.24 10.70
C ASP A 59 -1.71 -2.34 9.46
N TYR A 60 -2.79 -1.63 9.15
CA TYR A 60 -2.80 -0.75 8.00
C TYR A 60 -2.10 0.57 8.33
N ARG A 61 -0.76 0.53 8.32
CA ARG A 61 0.11 1.67 8.62
C ARG A 61 1.25 1.71 7.63
N GLU A 62 1.83 2.88 7.43
CA GLU A 62 2.92 3.04 6.46
C GLU A 62 4.12 2.15 6.79
N GLU A 63 4.53 2.08 8.05
CA GLU A 63 5.68 1.25 8.43
C GLU A 63 5.40 -0.24 8.21
N GLU A 64 4.18 -0.69 8.40
CA GLU A 64 3.81 -2.08 8.10
C GLU A 64 3.80 -2.33 6.59
N PHE A 65 3.28 -1.39 5.81
CA PHE A 65 3.31 -1.45 4.35
C PHE A 65 4.75 -1.57 3.84
N ILE A 66 5.63 -0.69 4.30
CA ILE A 66 7.04 -0.72 3.91
C ILE A 66 7.68 -2.05 4.32
N GLY A 67 7.46 -2.49 5.56
CA GLY A 67 8.03 -3.74 6.06
C GLY A 67 7.62 -4.95 5.25
N MET A 68 6.34 -5.05 4.90
CA MET A 68 5.83 -6.19 4.12
C MET A 68 6.36 -6.17 2.70
N PHE A 69 6.41 -5.00 2.06
CA PHE A 69 6.93 -4.89 0.70
C PHE A 69 8.44 -5.13 0.64
N GLN A 70 9.19 -4.74 1.67
CA GLN A 70 10.64 -4.96 1.71
C GLN A 70 11.04 -6.44 1.72
N VAL A 71 10.13 -7.32 2.08
CA VAL A 71 10.39 -8.77 1.99
C VAL A 71 10.65 -9.19 0.54
N TYR A 72 9.94 -8.60 -0.40
CA TYR A 72 9.99 -8.98 -1.82
C TYR A 72 10.62 -7.94 -2.72
N PHE A 73 10.72 -6.70 -2.28
CA PHE A 73 11.15 -5.57 -3.08
C PHE A 73 12.20 -4.75 -2.38
N LYS A 74 12.98 -4.02 -3.16
CA LYS A 74 13.89 -2.98 -2.67
C LYS A 74 13.25 -1.62 -2.93
N LEU A 75 13.16 -0.78 -1.91
CA LEU A 75 12.65 0.57 -2.05
C LEU A 75 13.69 1.45 -2.75
N LEU A 76 13.32 2.02 -3.88
CA LEU A 76 14.21 2.90 -4.65
C LEU A 76 13.92 4.36 -4.41
N HIS A 77 12.66 4.74 -4.27
CA HIS A 77 12.28 6.15 -4.14
C HIS A 77 10.92 6.29 -3.49
N THR A 78 10.74 7.37 -2.74
CA THR A 78 9.46 7.74 -2.12
C THR A 78 9.15 9.18 -2.51
N HIS A 79 7.94 9.43 -2.95
CA HIS A 79 7.46 10.77 -3.27
C HIS A 79 6.24 11.10 -2.41
N GLU A 80 6.30 12.20 -1.67
CA GLU A 80 5.16 12.66 -0.89
C GLU A 80 4.27 13.55 -1.73
N CYS A 81 2.97 13.23 -1.76
CA CYS A 81 1.98 14.05 -2.44
C CYS A 81 1.62 15.22 -1.53
N ALA A 82 1.81 16.43 -2.01
CA ALA A 82 1.61 17.65 -1.22
C ALA A 82 0.22 17.69 -0.59
N SER A 83 0.15 18.01 0.69
CA SER A 83 -1.05 18.27 1.50
C SER A 83 -2.01 17.10 1.74
N SER A 84 -1.88 15.97 1.04
CA SER A 84 -2.83 14.86 1.19
C SER A 84 -2.36 13.77 2.17
N GLY A 85 -1.07 13.74 2.51
CA GLY A 85 -0.48 12.65 3.29
C GLY A 85 -0.26 11.37 2.52
N ARG A 86 -0.69 11.31 1.27
CA ARG A 86 -0.46 10.15 0.41
C ARG A 86 0.98 10.13 -0.06
N LYS A 87 1.53 8.93 -0.25
CA LYS A 87 2.90 8.75 -0.73
C LYS A 87 2.94 7.74 -1.84
N ILE A 88 3.83 7.98 -2.81
CA ILE A 88 4.06 7.06 -3.92
C ILE A 88 5.44 6.44 -3.73
N PHE A 89 5.49 5.10 -3.80
CA PHE A 89 6.71 4.33 -3.58
C PHE A 89 7.12 3.64 -4.87
N LEU A 90 8.38 3.78 -5.25
CA LEU A 90 8.97 3.03 -6.36
C LEU A 90 9.75 1.86 -5.79
N TRP A 91 9.35 0.66 -6.17
CA TRP A 91 9.94 -0.59 -5.71
C TRP A 91 10.60 -1.34 -6.86
N LYS A 92 11.70 -2.01 -6.57
CA LYS A 92 12.34 -2.93 -7.49
C LYS A 92 12.27 -4.34 -6.90
N LYS A 93 11.78 -5.30 -7.68
CA LYS A 93 11.67 -6.69 -7.22
C LYS A 93 13.06 -7.26 -6.92
N ARG A 94 13.17 -7.94 -5.77
CA ARG A 94 14.39 -8.64 -5.38
C ARG A 94 14.52 -9.95 -6.14
N GLY A 95 15.74 -10.31 -6.43
CA GLY A 95 16.04 -11.56 -7.08
C GLY A 95 15.97 -11.54 -8.56
#